data_4d83ffc1855a1e31211f2b3a469e8c8a
#
_entry.id   4d83ffc1855a1e31211f2b3a469e8c8a
#
_cell.length_a   1.000
_cell.length_b   1.000
_cell.length_c   1.000
_cell.angle_alpha   90.00
_cell.angle_beta   90.00
_cell.angle_gamma   90.00
#
_symmetry.space_group_name_H-M   'P 1'
#
loop_
_entity.id
_entity.type
_entity.pdbx_description
1 polymer ?
#
loop_
_entity_poly.entity_id
_entity_poly.type
_entity_poly.pdbx_seq_one_letter_code
_entity_poly.pdbx_strand_id
1 'polypeptide(L)'
;LDSHIPELLAIYAEWCKIPTNEKTTVVIPYVSAYGYTEQLAEKITEGILEAGDIAVKRYDLVTADAAEVAAEIGAADGILFGTPTILQEALKPIWDLTTGMYPPIHGGKLASAFGSYGWSGEGVPHIIARLKQIHLRVVDGFRVRFKPSERELAEAVSFGYQFGLKLLKGEEKKKPSARGTLVKCLVCGEIFDSSIETCPVCGVGAENFVPVASQDTDFCRDTEERFVILGGGTAALQAAKAIRLRNRTAEITMLSEEKELPYDRPMLTKNLFGAVSGGAIASVSAKWYQENRINLQLESRVAALDAEKKEVVLTDGTVYPFDKCIYALGAHSFVPPIKGNDLPQVAVVRSIADVERVNALVQDAKNAVVIGGGVLGLEAAWELRRFGLDVTVLESAPVLMAGKIDAPTVRMLTGIAECKGISILTGVQIAEISGTERVTGVKLAGGETVAADLVIFSTGVRANIAVAQAAGLAADRAVIVNENMETNVAGIYAAGDCAQYAGANIALWPVAQEMGRIAGANAAGEALSYQPEINALSFRGMGTSLYAIGDIGTRAEIPYKTVEIKDEQNQVLRRAYFHHGILCGAILLGDTSRMAEVTAAIQEKKTLKEMLEKV
;
A
#
# COMPACT_ATOMS: atom_id res chain seq x y z
N LEU A 1 -36.27 -9.35 -29.34
CA LEU A 1 -34.87 -9.10 -28.94
C LEU A 1 -34.04 -10.39 -28.93
N ASP A 2 -34.58 -11.53 -28.52
CA ASP A 2 -33.82 -12.77 -28.35
C ASP A 2 -33.38 -13.43 -29.66
N SER A 3 -34.11 -13.23 -30.76
CA SER A 3 -33.80 -13.86 -32.06
C SER A 3 -32.59 -13.26 -32.78
N HIS A 4 -32.19 -12.04 -32.43
CA HIS A 4 -31.04 -11.34 -33.06
C HIS A 4 -29.77 -11.34 -32.22
N ILE A 5 -29.79 -11.94 -31.01
CA ILE A 5 -28.62 -12.00 -30.13
C ILE A 5 -27.41 -12.71 -30.79
N PRO A 6 -27.57 -13.86 -31.48
CA PRO A 6 -26.43 -14.50 -32.16
C PRO A 6 -25.80 -13.65 -33.26
N GLU A 7 -26.63 -12.92 -34.03
CA GLU A 7 -26.18 -12.02 -35.09
C GLU A 7 -25.41 -10.82 -34.50
N LEU A 8 -25.95 -10.22 -33.42
CA LEU A 8 -25.28 -9.14 -32.71
C LEU A 8 -23.96 -9.61 -32.09
N LEU A 9 -23.92 -10.78 -31.48
CA LEU A 9 -22.69 -11.36 -30.93
C LEU A 9 -21.65 -11.62 -32.03
N ALA A 10 -22.07 -12.07 -33.22
CA ALA A 10 -21.16 -12.25 -34.35
C ALA A 10 -20.60 -10.92 -34.85
N ILE A 11 -21.41 -9.86 -34.93
CA ILE A 11 -20.98 -8.50 -35.27
C ILE A 11 -20.00 -7.96 -34.21
N TYR A 12 -20.30 -8.13 -32.92
CA TYR A 12 -19.41 -7.74 -31.84
C TYR A 12 -18.09 -8.53 -31.88
N ALA A 13 -18.13 -9.82 -32.14
CA ALA A 13 -16.94 -10.66 -32.29
C ALA A 13 -16.04 -10.19 -33.44
N GLU A 14 -16.65 -9.74 -34.56
CA GLU A 14 -15.91 -9.16 -35.66
C GLU A 14 -15.28 -7.81 -35.30
N TRP A 15 -16.02 -6.93 -34.61
CA TRP A 15 -15.49 -5.65 -34.13
C TRP A 15 -14.40 -5.79 -33.06
N CYS A 16 -14.38 -6.89 -32.34
CA CYS A 16 -13.38 -7.21 -31.32
C CYS A 16 -12.15 -7.93 -31.89
N LYS A 17 -12.09 -8.22 -33.19
CA LYS A 17 -10.89 -8.76 -33.82
C LYS A 17 -9.79 -7.72 -33.78
N ILE A 18 -8.72 -8.02 -33.03
CA ILE A 18 -7.52 -7.18 -32.98
C ILE A 18 -6.70 -7.51 -34.26
N PRO A 19 -6.44 -6.53 -35.13
CA PRO A 19 -5.53 -6.72 -36.25
C PRO A 19 -4.15 -7.11 -35.70
N THR A 20 -3.48 -8.05 -36.33
CA THR A 20 -2.12 -8.49 -35.95
C THR A 20 -1.20 -8.38 -37.15
N ASN A 21 0.05 -7.99 -36.90
CA ASN A 21 1.12 -8.03 -37.88
C ASN A 21 1.79 -9.43 -37.87
N GLU A 22 2.34 -9.85 -39.02
CA GLU A 22 3.13 -11.09 -39.10
C GLU A 22 4.43 -11.01 -38.29
N LYS A 23 4.96 -9.80 -38.13
CA LYS A 23 6.19 -9.50 -37.40
C LYS A 23 5.91 -8.52 -36.30
N THR A 24 6.59 -8.67 -35.15
CA THR A 24 6.54 -7.69 -34.06
C THR A 24 6.78 -6.28 -34.60
N THR A 25 5.82 -5.39 -34.42
CA THR A 25 5.80 -4.07 -35.06
C THR A 25 5.67 -2.94 -34.03
N VAL A 26 6.53 -1.94 -34.17
CA VAL A 26 6.43 -0.67 -33.45
C VAL A 26 5.98 0.44 -34.39
N VAL A 27 4.95 1.19 -33.98
CA VAL A 27 4.50 2.38 -34.71
C VAL A 27 4.93 3.63 -33.96
N ILE A 28 5.55 4.57 -34.69
CA ILE A 28 6.05 5.84 -34.15
C ILE A 28 5.36 7.00 -34.87
N PRO A 29 4.15 7.40 -34.42
CA PRO A 29 3.52 8.62 -34.90
C PRO A 29 4.17 9.83 -34.22
N TYR A 30 4.59 10.83 -34.99
CA TYR A 30 5.23 12.01 -34.43
C TYR A 30 4.81 13.30 -35.16
N VAL A 31 4.97 14.43 -34.46
CA VAL A 31 4.95 15.77 -35.04
C VAL A 31 6.27 16.46 -34.72
N SER A 32 6.86 17.11 -35.72
CA SER A 32 8.11 17.84 -35.54
C SER A 32 7.97 19.28 -36.04
N ALA A 33 8.11 20.27 -35.14
CA ALA A 33 8.02 21.70 -35.49
C ALA A 33 9.35 22.27 -36.03
N TYR A 34 10.49 21.78 -35.50
CA TYR A 34 11.84 22.28 -35.81
C TYR A 34 12.82 21.15 -36.19
N GLY A 35 12.33 19.99 -36.56
CA GLY A 35 13.15 18.83 -36.90
C GLY A 35 13.70 18.05 -35.68
N TYR A 36 13.56 18.57 -34.44
CA TYR A 36 14.17 17.96 -33.26
C TYR A 36 13.48 16.66 -32.83
N THR A 37 12.14 16.65 -32.82
CA THR A 37 11.36 15.44 -32.50
C THR A 37 11.55 14.38 -33.59
N GLU A 38 11.71 14.75 -34.84
CA GLU A 38 12.03 13.84 -35.94
C GLU A 38 13.39 13.18 -35.76
N GLN A 39 14.44 13.96 -35.43
CA GLN A 39 15.77 13.42 -35.11
C GLN A 39 15.71 12.39 -33.94
N LEU A 40 14.91 12.67 -32.93
CA LEU A 40 14.68 11.74 -31.83
C LEU A 40 13.98 10.47 -32.30
N ALA A 41 12.94 10.59 -33.17
CA ALA A 41 12.24 9.44 -33.75
C ALA A 41 13.18 8.54 -34.57
N GLU A 42 14.13 9.14 -35.31
CA GLU A 42 15.16 8.42 -36.06
C GLU A 42 16.08 7.62 -35.14
N LYS A 43 16.64 8.27 -34.10
CA LYS A 43 17.56 7.64 -33.16
C LYS A 43 16.87 6.58 -32.29
N ILE A 44 15.65 6.82 -31.88
CA ILE A 44 14.83 5.80 -31.19
C ILE A 44 14.60 4.59 -32.09
N THR A 45 14.34 4.82 -33.40
CA THR A 45 14.20 3.75 -34.39
C THR A 45 15.48 2.91 -34.51
N GLU A 46 16.66 3.56 -34.60
CA GLU A 46 17.95 2.85 -34.62
C GLU A 46 18.07 1.89 -33.43
N GLY A 47 17.80 2.41 -32.20
CA GLY A 47 17.87 1.58 -30.99
C GLY A 47 16.85 0.44 -30.96
N ILE A 48 15.62 0.64 -31.44
CA ILE A 48 14.63 -0.45 -31.53
C ILE A 48 15.09 -1.55 -32.46
N LEU A 49 15.65 -1.20 -33.62
CA LEU A 49 16.17 -2.16 -34.58
C LEU A 49 17.39 -2.93 -34.06
N GLU A 50 18.24 -2.30 -33.25
CA GLU A 50 19.35 -2.96 -32.56
C GLU A 50 18.89 -3.97 -31.49
N ALA A 51 17.70 -3.82 -30.95
CA ALA A 51 17.17 -4.72 -29.91
C ALA A 51 16.82 -6.11 -30.46
N GLY A 52 16.50 -6.22 -31.76
CA GLY A 52 16.19 -7.49 -32.38
C GLY A 52 15.30 -7.37 -33.63
N ASP A 53 14.64 -8.48 -34.02
CA ASP A 53 13.82 -8.55 -35.23
C ASP A 53 12.46 -7.87 -35.04
N ILE A 54 12.44 -6.53 -35.09
CA ILE A 54 11.26 -5.67 -34.92
C ILE A 54 11.07 -4.84 -36.19
N ALA A 55 9.86 -4.78 -36.72
CA ALA A 55 9.49 -3.82 -37.76
C ALA A 55 9.15 -2.47 -37.12
N VAL A 56 9.66 -1.37 -37.66
CA VAL A 56 9.36 -0.02 -37.21
C VAL A 56 8.72 0.79 -38.31
N LYS A 57 7.55 1.36 -38.05
CA LYS A 57 6.84 2.25 -38.98
C LYS A 57 6.77 3.66 -38.36
N ARG A 58 7.35 4.65 -39.06
CA ARG A 58 7.34 6.05 -38.62
C ARG A 58 6.36 6.85 -39.46
N TYR A 59 5.58 7.71 -38.79
CA TYR A 59 4.59 8.57 -39.46
C TYR A 59 4.72 10.02 -38.97
N ASP A 60 5.08 10.92 -39.88
CA ASP A 60 4.94 12.35 -39.66
C ASP A 60 3.47 12.76 -39.82
N LEU A 61 2.81 13.10 -38.72
CA LEU A 61 1.38 13.42 -38.70
C LEU A 61 1.04 14.76 -39.39
N VAL A 62 2.03 15.52 -39.85
CA VAL A 62 1.79 16.68 -40.70
C VAL A 62 1.41 16.25 -42.12
N THR A 63 1.91 15.10 -42.60
CA THR A 63 1.75 14.63 -43.97
C THR A 63 1.03 13.30 -44.10
N ALA A 64 1.04 12.47 -43.04
CA ALA A 64 0.42 11.15 -43.05
C ALA A 64 -1.11 11.20 -42.95
N ASP A 65 -1.78 10.23 -43.55
CA ASP A 65 -3.22 10.05 -43.38
C ASP A 65 -3.56 9.53 -41.97
N ALA A 66 -4.39 10.28 -41.25
CA ALA A 66 -4.71 9.97 -39.86
C ALA A 66 -5.46 8.63 -39.69
N ALA A 67 -6.27 8.22 -40.70
CA ALA A 67 -7.00 6.96 -40.64
C ALA A 67 -6.06 5.77 -40.87
N GLU A 68 -5.09 5.90 -41.75
CA GLU A 68 -4.03 4.91 -41.98
C GLU A 68 -3.21 4.72 -40.69
N VAL A 69 -2.75 5.83 -40.09
CA VAL A 69 -1.95 5.79 -38.85
C VAL A 69 -2.74 5.17 -37.69
N ALA A 70 -4.04 5.48 -37.55
CA ALA A 70 -4.90 4.87 -36.53
C ALA A 70 -5.06 3.35 -36.74
N ALA A 71 -5.18 2.89 -37.98
CA ALA A 71 -5.25 1.45 -38.29
C ALA A 71 -3.93 0.75 -37.95
N GLU A 72 -2.80 1.34 -38.26
CA GLU A 72 -1.46 0.81 -37.96
C GLU A 72 -1.21 0.76 -36.45
N ILE A 73 -1.64 1.77 -35.68
CA ILE A 73 -1.63 1.77 -34.21
C ILE A 73 -2.49 0.62 -33.66
N GLY A 74 -3.65 0.37 -34.29
CA GLY A 74 -4.52 -0.76 -33.94
C GLY A 74 -3.84 -2.13 -34.11
N ALA A 75 -2.98 -2.30 -35.13
CA ALA A 75 -2.25 -3.53 -35.42
C ALA A 75 -0.89 -3.64 -34.70
N ALA A 76 -0.33 -2.54 -34.19
CA ALA A 76 1.00 -2.49 -33.59
C ALA A 76 1.09 -3.27 -32.26
N ASP A 77 2.27 -3.83 -31.97
CA ASP A 77 2.62 -4.43 -30.69
C ASP A 77 3.17 -3.38 -29.70
N GLY A 78 3.85 -2.35 -30.23
CA GLY A 78 4.39 -1.23 -29.47
C GLY A 78 4.10 0.12 -30.13
N ILE A 79 3.93 1.18 -29.33
CA ILE A 79 3.58 2.52 -29.84
C ILE A 79 4.43 3.58 -29.12
N LEU A 80 5.05 4.48 -29.89
CA LEU A 80 5.86 5.59 -29.36
C LEU A 80 5.39 6.92 -29.96
N PHE A 81 4.77 7.77 -29.13
CA PHE A 81 4.24 9.05 -29.57
C PHE A 81 5.29 10.17 -29.48
N GLY A 82 5.63 10.79 -30.61
CA GLY A 82 6.60 11.89 -30.69
C GLY A 82 5.93 13.26 -30.75
N THR A 83 6.17 14.15 -29.78
CA THR A 83 5.61 15.50 -29.76
C THR A 83 6.55 16.53 -29.14
N PRO A 84 6.75 17.72 -29.76
CA PRO A 84 7.32 18.84 -29.04
C PRO A 84 6.29 19.36 -28.02
N THR A 85 6.78 20.03 -26.97
CA THR A 85 5.93 20.80 -26.07
C THR A 85 5.83 22.25 -26.55
N ILE A 86 4.63 22.68 -26.93
CA ILE A 86 4.32 24.05 -27.33
C ILE A 86 3.11 24.52 -26.51
N LEU A 87 3.19 25.71 -25.93
CA LEU A 87 2.15 26.27 -25.03
C LEU A 87 1.79 25.31 -23.87
N GLN A 88 2.81 24.68 -23.28
CA GLN A 88 2.70 23.72 -22.16
C GLN A 88 1.91 22.45 -22.50
N GLU A 89 1.77 22.10 -23.79
CA GLU A 89 0.95 20.98 -24.21
C GLU A 89 1.60 20.19 -25.37
N ALA A 90 1.18 18.95 -25.53
CA ALA A 90 1.44 18.15 -26.72
C ALA A 90 0.67 18.72 -27.93
N LEU A 91 1.20 18.53 -29.14
CA LEU A 91 0.53 19.06 -30.32
C LEU A 91 -0.75 18.29 -30.65
N LYS A 92 -1.73 19.01 -31.19
CA LYS A 92 -3.08 18.50 -31.49
C LYS A 92 -3.12 17.18 -32.27
N PRO A 93 -2.32 16.92 -33.33
CA PRO A 93 -2.37 15.65 -34.04
C PRO A 93 -2.11 14.43 -33.15
N ILE A 94 -1.26 14.56 -32.14
CA ILE A 94 -1.00 13.48 -31.18
C ILE A 94 -2.22 13.29 -30.25
N TRP A 95 -2.84 14.39 -29.81
CA TRP A 95 -4.07 14.31 -29.04
C TRP A 95 -5.21 13.68 -29.83
N ASP A 96 -5.39 14.02 -31.08
CA ASP A 96 -6.44 13.46 -31.96
C ASP A 96 -6.30 11.93 -32.05
N LEU A 97 -5.07 11.40 -32.23
CA LEU A 97 -4.82 9.96 -32.22
C LEU A 97 -5.13 9.32 -30.86
N THR A 98 -4.61 9.91 -29.78
CA THR A 98 -4.76 9.31 -28.43
C THR A 98 -6.19 9.40 -27.90
N THR A 99 -7.00 10.37 -28.35
CA THR A 99 -8.43 10.44 -28.02
C THR A 99 -9.28 9.45 -28.81
N GLY A 100 -8.83 9.03 -29.98
CA GLY A 100 -9.44 7.96 -30.78
C GLY A 100 -9.11 6.54 -30.30
N MET A 101 -8.17 6.39 -29.37
CA MET A 101 -7.78 5.07 -28.83
C MET A 101 -8.71 4.64 -27.67
N TYR A 102 -8.99 3.33 -27.59
CA TYR A 102 -9.83 2.75 -26.55
C TYR A 102 -9.34 1.36 -26.10
N PRO A 103 -9.58 0.97 -24.84
CA PRO A 103 -8.99 -0.21 -24.20
C PRO A 103 -9.22 -1.54 -24.92
N PRO A 104 -10.40 -1.87 -25.50
CA PRO A 104 -10.62 -3.16 -26.16
C PRO A 104 -9.66 -3.49 -27.29
N ILE A 105 -9.14 -2.48 -28.03
CA ILE A 105 -8.18 -2.70 -29.14
C ILE A 105 -6.74 -2.38 -28.73
N HIS A 106 -6.55 -1.34 -27.91
CA HIS A 106 -5.23 -0.80 -27.64
C HIS A 106 -4.69 -1.19 -26.27
N GLY A 107 -5.55 -1.56 -25.32
CA GLY A 107 -5.16 -1.93 -23.97
C GLY A 107 -4.11 -3.05 -23.93
N GLY A 108 -3.17 -2.96 -23.00
CA GLY A 108 -2.09 -3.93 -22.84
C GLY A 108 -0.92 -3.80 -23.82
N LYS A 109 -1.01 -2.97 -24.90
CA LYS A 109 0.13 -2.71 -25.78
C LYS A 109 1.20 -1.90 -25.08
N LEU A 110 2.48 -2.17 -25.38
CA LEU A 110 3.59 -1.39 -24.85
C LEU A 110 3.60 0.00 -25.48
N ALA A 111 3.64 1.06 -24.67
CA ALA A 111 3.62 2.41 -25.17
C ALA A 111 4.51 3.37 -24.39
N SER A 112 4.96 4.44 -25.05
CA SER A 112 5.59 5.58 -24.42
C SER A 112 5.41 6.85 -25.24
N ALA A 113 5.99 7.96 -24.78
CA ALA A 113 6.05 9.20 -25.51
C ALA A 113 7.45 9.82 -25.43
N PHE A 114 7.82 10.62 -26.43
CA PHE A 114 9.09 11.31 -26.46
C PHE A 114 8.95 12.68 -27.14
N GLY A 115 9.93 13.58 -26.92
CA GLY A 115 9.91 14.85 -27.61
C GLY A 115 10.86 15.90 -27.07
N SER A 116 10.89 17.03 -27.78
CA SER A 116 11.68 18.20 -27.41
C SER A 116 10.82 19.27 -26.73
N TYR A 117 11.43 20.10 -25.89
CA TYR A 117 10.76 21.20 -25.19
C TYR A 117 11.69 22.38 -24.94
N GLY A 118 11.11 23.58 -24.78
CA GLY A 118 11.89 24.79 -24.48
C GLY A 118 12.00 25.12 -22.99
N TRP A 119 10.89 25.12 -22.26
CA TRP A 119 10.81 25.58 -20.87
C TRP A 119 10.54 24.47 -19.85
N SER A 120 9.37 23.84 -19.88
CA SER A 120 8.89 22.94 -18.81
C SER A 120 8.56 21.52 -19.25
N GLY A 121 8.21 21.29 -20.53
CA GLY A 121 8.15 19.96 -21.17
C GLY A 121 6.97 19.09 -20.74
N GLU A 122 5.78 19.65 -20.58
CA GLU A 122 4.56 18.98 -20.13
C GLU A 122 3.95 18.03 -21.17
N GLY A 123 4.16 18.27 -22.46
CA GLY A 123 3.52 17.50 -23.54
C GLY A 123 3.74 16.00 -23.42
N VAL A 124 4.96 15.54 -23.16
CA VAL A 124 5.25 14.11 -22.99
C VAL A 124 4.57 13.53 -21.75
N PRO A 125 4.67 14.11 -20.53
CA PRO A 125 3.91 13.68 -19.37
C PRO A 125 2.40 13.61 -19.58
N HIS A 126 1.80 14.55 -20.29
CA HIS A 126 0.36 14.57 -20.56
C HIS A 126 -0.05 13.37 -21.43
N ILE A 127 0.72 13.09 -22.51
CA ILE A 127 0.47 11.90 -23.32
C ILE A 127 0.67 10.62 -22.50
N ILE A 128 1.73 10.51 -21.68
CA ILE A 128 1.96 9.37 -20.78
C ILE A 128 0.75 9.15 -19.85
N ALA A 129 0.23 10.21 -19.25
CA ALA A 129 -0.97 10.14 -18.39
C ALA A 129 -2.19 9.62 -19.17
N ARG A 130 -2.39 10.11 -20.42
CA ARG A 130 -3.47 9.65 -21.29
C ARG A 130 -3.35 8.17 -21.65
N LEU A 131 -2.17 7.71 -22.00
CA LEU A 131 -1.91 6.31 -22.34
C LEU A 131 -2.21 5.37 -21.17
N LYS A 132 -1.89 5.79 -19.94
CA LYS A 132 -2.27 5.08 -18.71
C LYS A 132 -3.78 5.00 -18.52
N GLN A 133 -4.53 6.07 -18.78
CA GLN A 133 -6.01 6.10 -18.67
C GLN A 133 -6.68 5.07 -19.59
N ILE A 134 -6.12 4.79 -20.76
CA ILE A 134 -6.63 3.82 -21.70
C ILE A 134 -5.98 2.44 -21.57
N HIS A 135 -5.37 2.16 -20.41
CA HIS A 135 -4.83 0.88 -20.00
C HIS A 135 -3.73 0.30 -20.91
N LEU A 136 -2.88 1.16 -21.53
CA LEU A 136 -1.66 0.69 -22.16
C LEU A 136 -0.58 0.39 -21.12
N ARG A 137 0.36 -0.50 -21.44
CA ARG A 137 1.58 -0.71 -20.64
C ARG A 137 2.56 0.41 -20.94
N VAL A 138 2.64 1.40 -20.06
CA VAL A 138 3.39 2.62 -20.34
C VAL A 138 4.75 2.57 -19.68
N VAL A 139 5.83 2.77 -20.45
CA VAL A 139 7.17 3.05 -19.95
C VAL A 139 7.41 4.55 -19.89
N ASP A 140 8.33 4.98 -19.05
CA ASP A 140 8.64 6.39 -18.85
C ASP A 140 9.04 7.06 -20.17
N GLY A 141 8.61 8.33 -20.33
CA GLY A 141 8.85 9.09 -21.55
C GLY A 141 10.27 9.64 -21.64
N PHE A 142 10.74 9.89 -22.88
CA PHE A 142 12.04 10.49 -23.14
C PHE A 142 11.89 11.96 -23.57
N ARG A 143 12.62 12.88 -22.94
CA ARG A 143 12.51 14.31 -23.19
C ARG A 143 13.87 14.99 -23.32
N VAL A 144 14.00 15.87 -24.31
CA VAL A 144 15.20 16.65 -24.55
C VAL A 144 14.88 18.15 -24.58
N ARG A 145 15.73 18.96 -23.96
CA ARG A 145 15.55 20.41 -23.95
C ARG A 145 16.18 21.06 -25.17
N PHE A 146 15.37 21.73 -25.99
CA PHE A 146 15.76 22.34 -27.27
C PHE A 146 16.35 21.33 -28.28
N LYS A 147 17.42 21.70 -28.99
CA LYS A 147 18.11 20.86 -29.96
C LYS A 147 18.87 19.74 -29.26
N PRO A 148 18.64 18.47 -29.61
CA PRO A 148 19.39 17.37 -29.04
C PRO A 148 20.90 17.51 -29.24
N SER A 149 21.67 17.30 -28.20
CA SER A 149 23.11 17.12 -28.26
C SER A 149 23.45 15.69 -28.72
N GLU A 150 24.70 15.46 -29.15
CA GLU A 150 25.19 14.11 -29.51
C GLU A 150 24.99 13.09 -28.37
N ARG A 151 25.16 13.51 -27.15
CA ARG A 151 24.91 12.68 -25.96
C ARG A 151 23.43 12.32 -25.84
N GLU A 152 22.52 13.28 -25.98
CA GLU A 152 21.08 13.03 -25.88
C GLU A 152 20.56 12.22 -27.06
N LEU A 153 21.19 12.31 -28.25
CA LEU A 153 20.90 11.43 -29.37
C LEU A 153 21.34 9.97 -29.07
N ALA A 154 22.48 9.77 -28.42
CA ALA A 154 22.91 8.44 -27.97
C ALA A 154 21.98 7.88 -26.86
N GLU A 155 21.48 8.75 -25.96
CA GLU A 155 20.47 8.38 -24.96
C GLU A 155 19.13 8.02 -25.63
N ALA A 156 18.75 8.65 -26.74
CA ALA A 156 17.57 8.30 -27.53
C ALA A 156 17.71 6.91 -28.18
N VAL A 157 18.90 6.56 -28.70
CA VAL A 157 19.19 5.18 -29.19
C VAL A 157 19.02 4.19 -28.03
N SER A 158 19.62 4.47 -26.87
CA SER A 158 19.50 3.61 -25.69
C SER A 158 18.04 3.44 -25.24
N PHE A 159 17.24 4.50 -25.24
CA PHE A 159 15.82 4.47 -24.95
C PHE A 159 15.06 3.56 -25.93
N GLY A 160 15.30 3.70 -27.23
CA GLY A 160 14.74 2.83 -28.27
C GLY A 160 15.11 1.36 -28.08
N TYR A 161 16.39 1.09 -27.81
CA TYR A 161 16.90 -0.25 -27.53
C TYR A 161 16.19 -0.90 -26.33
N GLN A 162 16.07 -0.17 -25.21
CA GLN A 162 15.36 -0.67 -24.01
C GLN A 162 13.87 -0.90 -24.27
N PHE A 163 13.22 -0.04 -25.05
CA PHE A 163 11.83 -0.24 -25.46
C PHE A 163 11.68 -1.51 -26.31
N GLY A 164 12.56 -1.71 -27.31
CA GLY A 164 12.59 -2.90 -28.14
C GLY A 164 12.81 -4.19 -27.34
N LEU A 165 13.77 -4.17 -26.40
CA LEU A 165 14.01 -5.31 -25.49
C LEU A 165 12.78 -5.64 -24.61
N LYS A 166 12.09 -4.63 -24.09
CA LYS A 166 10.86 -4.84 -23.31
C LYS A 166 9.74 -5.44 -24.18
N LEU A 167 9.69 -5.05 -25.45
CA LEU A 167 8.71 -5.55 -26.39
C LEU A 167 8.99 -7.02 -26.77
N LEU A 168 10.26 -7.37 -27.08
CA LEU A 168 10.67 -8.72 -27.46
C LEU A 168 10.73 -9.70 -26.30
N LYS A 169 11.17 -9.22 -25.14
CA LYS A 169 11.11 -10.03 -23.92
C LYS A 169 9.71 -10.43 -23.62
N GLY A 170 8.73 -9.87 -24.37
CA GLY A 170 7.33 -10.04 -24.12
C GLY A 170 7.13 -10.55 -22.73
N GLU A 171 6.29 -10.10 -21.87
CA GLU A 171 5.94 -11.02 -20.82
C GLU A 171 5.77 -12.36 -21.52
N GLU A 172 6.51 -13.42 -21.08
CA GLU A 172 6.04 -14.77 -21.35
C GLU A 172 4.54 -14.64 -21.22
N LYS A 173 3.78 -14.83 -22.30
CA LYS A 173 2.32 -14.84 -22.24
C LYS A 173 2.07 -15.81 -21.11
N LYS A 174 1.89 -15.28 -19.89
CA LYS A 174 1.44 -16.09 -18.79
C LYS A 174 0.20 -16.71 -19.38
N LYS A 175 0.32 -17.98 -19.82
CA LYS A 175 -0.84 -18.84 -20.03
C LYS A 175 -1.73 -18.46 -18.86
N PRO A 176 -3.04 -18.22 -19.07
CA PRO A 176 -3.92 -17.98 -17.94
C PRO A 176 -3.59 -19.09 -16.97
N SER A 177 -2.75 -18.76 -16.00
CA SER A 177 -2.32 -19.71 -14.99
C SER A 177 -3.61 -20.00 -14.28
N ALA A 178 -3.99 -21.24 -14.26
CA ALA A 178 -5.02 -21.68 -13.38
C ALA A 178 -4.70 -21.06 -12.00
N ARG A 179 -5.51 -20.05 -11.61
CA ARG A 179 -5.43 -19.29 -10.36
C ARG A 179 -4.11 -18.51 -10.17
N GLY A 180 -4.21 -17.17 -10.13
CA GLY A 180 -3.09 -16.23 -10.10
C GLY A 180 -2.13 -16.47 -8.93
N THR A 181 -0.84 -16.24 -9.17
CA THR A 181 0.16 -16.19 -8.11
C THR A 181 -0.15 -15.00 -7.21
N LEU A 182 -0.35 -15.25 -5.91
CA LEU A 182 -0.56 -14.18 -4.95
C LEU A 182 0.76 -13.49 -4.63
N VAL A 183 0.70 -12.19 -4.47
CA VAL A 183 1.83 -11.36 -4.01
C VAL A 183 1.43 -10.56 -2.78
N LYS A 184 2.40 -10.36 -1.88
CA LYS A 184 2.26 -9.54 -0.69
C LYS A 184 2.98 -8.22 -0.90
N CYS A 185 2.32 -7.12 -0.66
CA CYS A 185 2.95 -5.81 -0.61
C CYS A 185 3.78 -5.68 0.68
N LEU A 186 5.07 -5.40 0.56
CA LEU A 186 5.96 -5.22 1.71
C LEU A 186 5.68 -3.94 2.51
N VAL A 187 4.95 -2.98 1.93
CA VAL A 187 4.63 -1.70 2.58
C VAL A 187 3.42 -1.81 3.51
N CYS A 188 2.32 -2.36 3.02
CA CYS A 188 1.06 -2.46 3.79
C CYS A 188 0.71 -3.90 4.20
N GLY A 189 1.42 -4.90 3.66
CA GLY A 189 1.18 -6.32 3.95
C GLY A 189 0.00 -6.93 3.20
N GLU A 190 -0.72 -6.15 2.37
CA GLU A 190 -1.87 -6.66 1.61
C GLU A 190 -1.45 -7.71 0.59
N ILE A 191 -2.30 -8.73 0.42
CA ILE A 191 -2.08 -9.86 -0.49
C ILE A 191 -3.13 -9.76 -1.60
N PHE A 192 -2.65 -9.76 -2.84
CA PHE A 192 -3.48 -9.65 -4.03
C PHE A 192 -2.87 -10.42 -5.21
N ASP A 193 -3.60 -10.48 -6.31
CA ASP A 193 -3.14 -11.17 -7.51
C ASP A 193 -1.95 -10.44 -8.14
N SER A 194 -0.95 -11.20 -8.57
CA SER A 194 0.29 -10.67 -9.17
C SER A 194 0.09 -9.92 -10.49
N SER A 195 -1.12 -9.91 -11.05
CA SER A 195 -1.47 -9.11 -12.22
C SER A 195 -1.61 -7.61 -11.91
N ILE A 196 -1.66 -7.23 -10.64
CA ILE A 196 -1.79 -5.83 -10.20
C ILE A 196 -0.38 -5.22 -10.12
N GLU A 197 -0.13 -4.16 -10.88
CA GLU A 197 1.17 -3.48 -10.93
C GLU A 197 1.35 -2.44 -9.80
N THR A 198 0.26 -1.98 -9.22
CA THR A 198 0.27 -0.98 -8.15
C THR A 198 -0.59 -1.46 -6.99
N CYS A 199 -0.05 -1.47 -5.79
CA CYS A 199 -0.79 -1.91 -4.61
C CYS A 199 -2.09 -1.10 -4.45
N PRO A 200 -3.26 -1.76 -4.42
CA PRO A 200 -4.55 -1.07 -4.33
C PRO A 200 -4.74 -0.36 -2.98
N VAL A 201 -3.99 -0.76 -1.96
CA VAL A 201 -4.10 -0.22 -0.60
C VAL A 201 -3.17 0.98 -0.38
N CYS A 202 -1.89 0.88 -0.73
CA CYS A 202 -0.91 1.93 -0.40
C CYS A 202 -0.27 2.60 -1.62
N GLY A 203 -0.63 2.19 -2.85
CA GLY A 203 -0.23 2.84 -4.09
C GLY A 203 1.23 2.65 -4.50
N VAL A 204 1.98 1.72 -3.89
CA VAL A 204 3.35 1.42 -4.30
C VAL A 204 3.38 0.45 -5.49
N GLY A 205 4.44 0.52 -6.29
CA GLY A 205 4.61 -0.31 -7.48
C GLY A 205 5.04 -1.75 -7.18
N ALA A 206 5.05 -2.57 -8.22
CA ALA A 206 5.33 -4.01 -8.16
C ALA A 206 6.74 -4.36 -7.64
N GLU A 207 7.68 -3.43 -7.67
CA GLU A 207 9.02 -3.58 -7.07
C GLU A 207 8.97 -3.81 -5.55
N ASN A 208 7.82 -3.52 -4.93
CA ASN A 208 7.58 -3.72 -3.49
C ASN A 208 6.78 -5.00 -3.20
N PHE A 209 6.57 -5.86 -4.19
CA PHE A 209 5.80 -7.09 -4.04
C PHE A 209 6.70 -8.31 -3.97
N VAL A 210 6.37 -9.19 -3.05
CA VAL A 210 7.03 -10.49 -2.94
C VAL A 210 6.01 -11.61 -3.17
N PRO A 211 6.37 -12.67 -3.92
CA PRO A 211 5.49 -13.82 -4.05
C PRO A 211 5.17 -14.42 -2.68
N VAL A 212 3.92 -14.75 -2.45
CA VAL A 212 3.52 -15.56 -1.30
C VAL A 212 3.16 -16.95 -1.79
N ALA A 213 3.43 -17.95 -0.95
CA ALA A 213 2.94 -19.30 -1.21
C ALA A 213 1.42 -19.23 -1.39
N SER A 214 0.90 -20.00 -2.34
CA SER A 214 -0.54 -20.13 -2.51
C SER A 214 -1.18 -20.41 -1.15
N GLN A 215 -2.22 -19.64 -0.80
CA GLN A 215 -3.04 -19.94 0.36
C GLN A 215 -3.98 -21.13 0.10
N ASP A 216 -3.94 -21.66 -1.13
CA ASP A 216 -4.68 -22.86 -1.49
C ASP A 216 -4.24 -24.02 -0.61
N THR A 217 -5.18 -24.76 -0.13
CA THR A 217 -4.96 -25.98 0.64
C THR A 217 -5.81 -27.07 0.03
N ASP A 218 -5.26 -28.27 -0.04
CA ASP A 218 -6.02 -29.47 -0.36
C ASP A 218 -6.85 -29.96 0.83
N PHE A 219 -6.62 -29.37 2.02
CA PHE A 219 -7.40 -29.66 3.20
C PHE A 219 -8.81 -29.13 3.06
N CYS A 220 -9.79 -30.02 3.12
CA CYS A 220 -11.21 -29.67 3.14
C CYS A 220 -11.93 -30.61 4.11
N ARG A 221 -12.62 -30.02 5.08
CA ARG A 221 -13.45 -30.74 6.04
C ARG A 221 -14.78 -30.02 6.17
N ASP A 222 -15.75 -30.43 5.36
CA ASP A 222 -17.09 -29.89 5.39
C ASP A 222 -17.85 -30.39 6.63
N THR A 223 -18.28 -29.46 7.48
CA THR A 223 -19.11 -29.70 8.66
C THR A 223 -20.18 -28.61 8.75
N GLU A 224 -21.19 -28.86 9.59
CA GLU A 224 -22.23 -27.86 9.91
C GLU A 224 -21.90 -27.06 11.19
N GLU A 225 -20.61 -27.02 11.57
CA GLU A 225 -20.15 -26.25 12.74
C GLU A 225 -20.44 -24.76 12.56
N ARG A 226 -20.83 -24.12 13.66
CA ARG A 226 -21.07 -22.67 13.76
C ARG A 226 -19.78 -21.98 14.21
N PHE A 227 -19.26 -21.13 13.35
CA PHE A 227 -18.11 -20.31 13.64
C PHE A 227 -18.56 -18.88 13.93
N VAL A 228 -18.26 -18.34 15.11
CA VAL A 228 -18.51 -16.96 15.45
C VAL A 228 -17.19 -16.22 15.55
N ILE A 229 -17.03 -15.13 14.78
CA ILE A 229 -15.83 -14.32 14.73
C ILE A 229 -16.15 -12.96 15.32
N LEU A 230 -15.45 -12.60 16.41
CA LEU A 230 -15.65 -11.34 17.14
C LEU A 230 -14.74 -10.26 16.57
N GLY A 231 -15.29 -9.31 15.86
CA GLY A 231 -14.60 -8.18 15.26
C GLY A 231 -14.77 -8.06 13.75
N GLY A 232 -14.56 -6.84 13.24
CA GLY A 232 -14.61 -6.49 11.81
C GLY A 232 -13.24 -6.07 11.24
N GLY A 233 -12.14 -6.43 11.90
CA GLY A 233 -10.80 -6.09 11.44
C GLY A 233 -10.21 -7.11 10.45
N THR A 234 -8.96 -6.83 9.98
CA THR A 234 -8.29 -7.71 9.02
C THR A 234 -8.07 -9.13 9.54
N ALA A 235 -7.78 -9.33 10.83
CA ALA A 235 -7.64 -10.65 11.42
C ALA A 235 -8.95 -11.45 11.31
N ALA A 236 -10.09 -10.82 11.61
CA ALA A 236 -11.41 -11.43 11.49
C ALA A 236 -11.72 -11.82 10.03
N LEU A 237 -11.45 -10.93 9.08
CA LEU A 237 -11.65 -11.21 7.65
C LEU A 237 -10.78 -12.37 7.15
N GLN A 238 -9.50 -12.42 7.54
CA GLN A 238 -8.60 -13.51 7.15
C GLN A 238 -9.01 -14.84 7.80
N ALA A 239 -9.51 -14.80 9.04
CA ALA A 239 -10.06 -15.99 9.68
C ALA A 239 -11.30 -16.51 8.94
N ALA A 240 -12.23 -15.63 8.56
CA ALA A 240 -13.42 -16.01 7.78
C ALA A 240 -13.03 -16.62 6.41
N LYS A 241 -12.08 -16.01 5.70
CA LYS A 241 -11.53 -16.53 4.45
C LYS A 241 -10.92 -17.93 4.64
N ALA A 242 -10.10 -18.08 5.68
CA ALA A 242 -9.41 -19.34 5.97
C ALA A 242 -10.36 -20.47 6.35
N ILE A 243 -11.41 -20.17 7.12
CA ILE A 243 -12.47 -21.14 7.46
C ILE A 243 -13.21 -21.56 6.21
N ARG A 244 -13.70 -20.61 5.40
CA ARG A 244 -14.51 -20.92 4.21
C ARG A 244 -13.74 -21.70 3.16
N LEU A 245 -12.44 -21.46 3.03
CA LEU A 245 -11.58 -22.24 2.13
C LEU A 245 -11.51 -23.73 2.54
N ARG A 246 -11.60 -24.03 3.84
CA ARG A 246 -11.46 -25.37 4.43
C ARG A 246 -12.76 -26.05 4.77
N ASN A 247 -13.81 -25.28 4.94
CA ASN A 247 -15.15 -25.76 5.29
C ASN A 247 -16.21 -25.01 4.47
N ARG A 248 -16.70 -25.66 3.42
CA ARG A 248 -17.63 -25.07 2.46
C ARG A 248 -19.06 -25.00 2.99
N THR A 249 -19.42 -25.81 4.01
CA THR A 249 -20.78 -25.94 4.55
C THR A 249 -20.98 -25.21 5.87
N ALA A 250 -19.92 -24.88 6.59
CA ALA A 250 -19.97 -24.21 7.89
C ALA A 250 -20.84 -22.93 7.89
N GLU A 251 -21.53 -22.70 8.99
CA GLU A 251 -22.15 -21.41 9.30
C GLU A 251 -21.07 -20.47 9.87
N ILE A 252 -20.83 -19.34 9.21
CA ILE A 252 -19.83 -18.36 9.63
C ILE A 252 -20.53 -17.03 9.88
N THR A 253 -20.50 -16.56 11.13
CA THR A 253 -21.00 -15.24 11.54
C THR A 253 -19.84 -14.35 11.98
N MET A 254 -19.73 -13.16 11.40
CA MET A 254 -18.79 -12.10 11.79
C MET A 254 -19.56 -10.98 12.47
N LEU A 255 -19.12 -10.56 13.66
CA LEU A 255 -19.76 -9.52 14.47
C LEU A 255 -18.85 -8.28 14.51
N SER A 256 -19.24 -7.22 13.84
CA SER A 256 -18.49 -5.95 13.78
C SER A 256 -19.22 -4.84 14.55
N GLU A 257 -18.49 -4.14 15.42
CA GLU A 257 -19.02 -2.98 16.15
C GLU A 257 -19.25 -1.78 15.21
N GLU A 258 -18.46 -1.68 14.12
CA GLU A 258 -18.52 -0.54 13.22
C GLU A 258 -19.67 -0.67 12.21
N LYS A 259 -20.18 0.47 11.72
CA LYS A 259 -21.24 0.55 10.70
C LYS A 259 -20.72 0.26 9.29
N GLU A 260 -19.41 0.36 9.09
CA GLU A 260 -18.77 0.18 7.78
C GLU A 260 -18.33 -1.27 7.57
N LEU A 261 -18.29 -1.70 6.31
CA LEU A 261 -17.67 -2.97 5.96
C LEU A 261 -16.22 -3.03 6.47
N PRO A 262 -15.67 -4.22 6.82
CA PRO A 262 -14.26 -4.37 7.12
C PRO A 262 -13.38 -3.71 6.06
N TYR A 263 -12.44 -2.87 6.48
CA TYR A 263 -11.68 -1.98 5.61
C TYR A 263 -10.18 -1.94 5.98
N ASP A 264 -9.39 -1.37 5.08
CA ASP A 264 -7.93 -1.27 5.19
C ASP A 264 -7.52 -0.12 6.10
N ARG A 265 -7.42 -0.38 7.43
CA ARG A 265 -7.08 0.63 8.46
C ARG A 265 -5.80 1.43 8.17
N PRO A 266 -4.73 0.86 7.56
CA PRO A 266 -3.56 1.66 7.20
C PRO A 266 -3.85 2.83 6.26
N MET A 267 -5.00 2.84 5.59
CA MET A 267 -5.43 3.93 4.72
C MET A 267 -5.97 5.15 5.46
N LEU A 268 -6.36 5.03 6.75
CA LEU A 268 -6.99 6.12 7.50
C LEU A 268 -6.07 7.34 7.67
N THR A 269 -4.80 7.12 8.06
CA THR A 269 -3.82 8.21 8.20
C THR A 269 -3.30 8.72 6.87
N LYS A 270 -3.31 7.89 5.82
CA LYS A 270 -2.85 8.27 4.47
C LYS A 270 -3.92 9.01 3.65
N ASN A 271 -5.18 8.82 4.01
CA ASN A 271 -6.36 9.45 3.37
C ASN A 271 -7.20 10.25 4.37
N LEU A 272 -6.56 10.90 5.33
CA LEU A 272 -7.25 11.61 6.41
C LEU A 272 -8.29 12.63 5.90
N PHE A 273 -8.04 13.23 4.73
CA PHE A 273 -8.93 14.16 4.05
C PHE A 273 -9.47 13.62 2.71
N GLY A 274 -9.32 12.33 2.46
CA GLY A 274 -9.83 11.65 1.29
C GLY A 274 -11.13 10.88 1.53
N ALA A 275 -11.60 10.18 0.52
CA ALA A 275 -12.76 9.32 0.64
C ALA A 275 -12.39 8.03 1.40
N VAL A 276 -12.95 7.85 2.60
CA VAL A 276 -12.74 6.65 3.43
C VAL A 276 -14.05 5.91 3.77
N SER A 277 -15.18 6.63 3.79
CA SER A 277 -16.51 6.07 4.10
C SER A 277 -17.22 5.50 2.87
N GLY A 278 -18.39 4.87 3.07
CA GLY A 278 -19.20 4.32 2.00
C GLY A 278 -18.57 3.18 1.21
N GLY A 279 -17.63 2.45 1.81
CA GLY A 279 -16.93 1.34 1.17
C GLY A 279 -15.72 1.71 0.31
N ALA A 280 -15.31 2.99 0.30
CA ALA A 280 -14.19 3.48 -0.51
C ALA A 280 -12.85 2.76 -0.22
N ILE A 281 -12.63 2.32 1.03
CA ILE A 281 -11.46 1.56 1.46
C ILE A 281 -11.82 0.17 2.01
N ALA A 282 -12.98 -0.38 1.61
CA ALA A 282 -13.40 -1.70 2.04
C ALA A 282 -12.43 -2.78 1.50
N SER A 283 -11.98 -3.67 2.38
CA SER A 283 -11.05 -4.76 2.00
C SER A 283 -11.68 -5.76 1.03
N VAL A 284 -12.99 -5.96 1.11
CA VAL A 284 -13.79 -6.73 0.16
C VAL A 284 -15.19 -6.13 0.04
N SER A 285 -15.87 -6.36 -1.10
CA SER A 285 -17.20 -5.83 -1.33
C SER A 285 -18.27 -6.56 -0.50
N ALA A 286 -19.42 -5.91 -0.29
CA ALA A 286 -20.58 -6.55 0.35
C ALA A 286 -21.01 -7.84 -0.39
N LYS A 287 -20.92 -7.86 -1.72
CA LYS A 287 -21.21 -9.02 -2.55
C LYS A 287 -20.30 -10.22 -2.22
N TRP A 288 -19.04 -9.98 -1.89
CA TRP A 288 -18.10 -11.04 -1.52
C TRP A 288 -18.58 -11.83 -0.29
N TYR A 289 -19.12 -11.16 0.75
CA TYR A 289 -19.69 -11.86 1.93
C TYR A 289 -20.87 -12.76 1.56
N GLN A 290 -21.74 -12.29 0.69
CA GLN A 290 -22.89 -13.06 0.20
C GLN A 290 -22.43 -14.29 -0.60
N GLU A 291 -21.52 -14.11 -1.56
CA GLU A 291 -20.98 -15.18 -2.41
C GLU A 291 -20.25 -16.25 -1.58
N ASN A 292 -19.57 -15.83 -0.49
CA ASN A 292 -18.89 -16.74 0.41
C ASN A 292 -19.76 -17.21 1.59
N ARG A 293 -21.03 -16.87 1.62
CA ARG A 293 -21.97 -17.26 2.67
C ARG A 293 -21.43 -16.94 4.08
N ILE A 294 -20.93 -15.72 4.26
CA ILE A 294 -20.50 -15.19 5.54
C ILE A 294 -21.56 -14.20 6.02
N ASN A 295 -22.15 -14.50 7.16
CA ASN A 295 -23.15 -13.66 7.82
C ASN A 295 -22.42 -12.51 8.56
N LEU A 296 -22.18 -11.38 7.87
CA LEU A 296 -21.58 -10.19 8.46
C LEU A 296 -22.67 -9.35 9.14
N GLN A 297 -22.56 -9.18 10.45
CA GLN A 297 -23.39 -8.31 11.27
C GLN A 297 -22.61 -7.05 11.64
N LEU A 298 -22.99 -5.92 11.08
CA LEU A 298 -22.46 -4.59 11.41
C LEU A 298 -23.19 -4.03 12.63
N GLU A 299 -22.63 -2.99 13.26
CA GLU A 299 -23.18 -2.34 14.47
C GLU A 299 -23.47 -3.33 15.61
N SER A 300 -22.70 -4.42 15.66
CA SER A 300 -22.91 -5.57 16.54
C SER A 300 -21.80 -5.63 17.58
N ARG A 301 -21.95 -4.84 18.64
CA ARG A 301 -20.96 -4.76 19.73
C ARG A 301 -21.09 -5.96 20.66
N VAL A 302 -20.00 -6.69 20.84
CA VAL A 302 -19.94 -7.83 21.77
C VAL A 302 -19.87 -7.32 23.20
N ALA A 303 -20.81 -7.75 24.03
CA ALA A 303 -20.89 -7.46 25.46
C ALA A 303 -20.22 -8.54 26.30
N ALA A 304 -20.44 -9.82 25.97
CA ALA A 304 -19.90 -10.95 26.72
C ALA A 304 -19.61 -12.15 25.83
N LEU A 305 -18.69 -12.98 26.28
CA LEU A 305 -18.40 -14.31 25.75
C LEU A 305 -18.57 -15.31 26.92
N ASP A 306 -19.55 -16.21 26.81
CA ASP A 306 -19.75 -17.32 27.76
C ASP A 306 -19.04 -18.56 27.18
N ALA A 307 -17.86 -18.86 27.71
CA ALA A 307 -17.03 -19.96 27.23
C ALA A 307 -17.61 -21.34 27.60
N GLU A 308 -18.37 -21.45 28.69
CA GLU A 308 -18.98 -22.71 29.16
C GLU A 308 -20.22 -23.05 28.33
N LYS A 309 -21.11 -22.05 28.11
CA LYS A 309 -22.31 -22.25 27.29
C LYS A 309 -22.02 -22.20 25.80
N LYS A 310 -20.83 -21.72 25.41
CA LYS A 310 -20.46 -21.44 24.03
C LYS A 310 -21.41 -20.45 23.36
N GLU A 311 -21.59 -19.31 23.99
CA GLU A 311 -22.47 -18.23 23.54
C GLU A 311 -21.73 -16.89 23.52
N VAL A 312 -22.01 -16.08 22.50
CA VAL A 312 -21.61 -14.68 22.42
C VAL A 312 -22.86 -13.81 22.61
N VAL A 313 -22.78 -12.84 23.50
CA VAL A 313 -23.88 -11.95 23.81
C VAL A 313 -23.53 -10.54 23.33
N LEU A 314 -24.41 -9.92 22.55
CA LEU A 314 -24.29 -8.53 22.11
C LEU A 314 -24.86 -7.55 23.15
N THR A 315 -24.55 -6.26 22.98
CA THR A 315 -25.04 -5.18 23.88
C THR A 315 -26.55 -4.98 23.81
N ASP A 316 -27.22 -5.41 22.76
CA ASP A 316 -28.69 -5.40 22.60
C ASP A 316 -29.36 -6.65 23.17
N GLY A 317 -28.59 -7.59 23.71
CA GLY A 317 -29.07 -8.85 24.27
C GLY A 317 -29.18 -10.00 23.26
N THR A 318 -28.86 -9.79 21.99
CA THR A 318 -28.83 -10.86 20.98
C THR A 318 -27.75 -11.88 21.34
N VAL A 319 -28.09 -13.18 21.21
CA VAL A 319 -27.19 -14.29 21.55
C VAL A 319 -26.83 -15.10 20.30
N TYR A 320 -25.54 -15.36 20.11
CA TYR A 320 -25.00 -16.21 19.06
C TYR A 320 -24.32 -17.45 19.64
N PRO A 321 -24.93 -18.63 19.53
CA PRO A 321 -24.30 -19.88 19.94
C PRO A 321 -23.21 -20.27 18.91
N PHE A 322 -22.11 -20.86 19.39
CA PHE A 322 -20.98 -21.28 18.55
C PHE A 322 -20.45 -22.67 18.90
N ASP A 323 -19.84 -23.32 17.94
CA ASP A 323 -19.02 -24.51 18.15
C ASP A 323 -17.53 -24.14 18.21
N LYS A 324 -17.13 -23.11 17.44
CA LYS A 324 -15.81 -22.48 17.43
C LYS A 324 -15.93 -20.97 17.45
N CYS A 325 -15.06 -20.29 18.23
CA CYS A 325 -15.04 -18.84 18.34
C CYS A 325 -13.65 -18.29 18.00
N ILE A 326 -13.59 -17.20 17.19
CA ILE A 326 -12.37 -16.46 16.93
C ILE A 326 -12.47 -15.08 17.61
N TYR A 327 -11.67 -14.85 18.63
CA TYR A 327 -11.56 -13.58 19.33
C TYR A 327 -10.63 -12.64 18.55
N ALA A 328 -11.18 -11.70 17.79
CA ALA A 328 -10.45 -10.76 16.94
C ALA A 328 -10.93 -9.30 17.14
N LEU A 329 -11.23 -8.92 18.39
CA LEU A 329 -11.73 -7.59 18.78
C LEU A 329 -10.68 -6.46 18.64
N GLY A 330 -9.45 -6.79 18.27
CA GLY A 330 -8.41 -5.81 17.99
C GLY A 330 -7.97 -4.98 19.18
N ALA A 331 -7.73 -3.70 18.94
CA ALA A 331 -7.21 -2.75 19.92
C ALA A 331 -7.85 -1.37 19.74
N HIS A 332 -7.86 -0.55 20.80
CA HIS A 332 -8.25 0.86 20.76
C HIS A 332 -7.03 1.78 20.92
N SER A 333 -7.15 3.04 20.48
CA SER A 333 -6.12 4.05 20.70
C SER A 333 -5.92 4.31 22.19
N PHE A 334 -4.66 4.34 22.61
CA PHE A 334 -4.33 4.73 23.97
C PHE A 334 -4.30 6.25 24.09
N VAL A 335 -5.16 6.80 24.93
CA VAL A 335 -5.16 8.22 25.33
C VAL A 335 -4.67 8.29 26.76
N PRO A 336 -3.47 8.86 27.01
CA PRO A 336 -2.96 9.03 28.36
C PRO A 336 -3.94 9.84 29.25
N PRO A 337 -4.03 9.54 30.55
CA PRO A 337 -4.91 10.24 31.47
C PRO A 337 -4.33 11.63 31.86
N ILE A 338 -4.26 12.52 30.87
CA ILE A 338 -3.78 13.88 30.96
C ILE A 338 -5.01 14.80 31.13
N LYS A 339 -4.94 15.78 32.03
CA LYS A 339 -6.02 16.75 32.21
C LYS A 339 -6.36 17.43 30.89
N GLY A 340 -7.65 17.50 30.51
CA GLY A 340 -8.17 18.07 29.28
C GLY A 340 -8.14 17.10 28.07
N ASN A 341 -7.81 15.83 28.27
CA ASN A 341 -7.85 14.81 27.20
C ASN A 341 -9.28 14.48 26.73
N ASP A 342 -10.30 14.93 27.43
CA ASP A 342 -11.73 14.79 27.14
C ASP A 342 -12.35 16.02 26.45
N LEU A 343 -11.57 17.06 26.19
CA LEU A 343 -12.05 18.23 25.45
C LEU A 343 -12.53 17.89 24.04
N PRO A 344 -13.55 18.57 23.51
CA PRO A 344 -14.16 18.24 22.22
C PRO A 344 -13.19 18.20 21.01
N GLN A 345 -12.11 18.98 21.05
CA GLN A 345 -11.11 19.05 19.98
C GLN A 345 -9.93 18.09 20.19
N VAL A 346 -10.05 17.17 21.13
CA VAL A 346 -9.10 16.06 21.29
C VAL A 346 -9.60 14.85 20.50
N ALA A 347 -8.77 14.30 19.66
CA ALA A 347 -9.13 13.21 18.76
C ALA A 347 -8.03 12.13 18.69
N VAL A 348 -8.40 11.01 18.11
CA VAL A 348 -7.51 9.91 17.69
C VAL A 348 -7.81 9.58 16.22
N VAL A 349 -6.99 8.76 15.59
CA VAL A 349 -7.25 8.23 14.23
C VAL A 349 -7.11 6.71 14.28
N ARG A 350 -8.23 6.00 14.48
CA ARG A 350 -8.27 4.54 14.55
C ARG A 350 -9.41 3.94 13.72
N SER A 351 -10.49 4.69 13.52
CA SER A 351 -11.69 4.27 12.80
C SER A 351 -12.10 5.30 11.74
N ILE A 352 -12.98 4.92 10.83
CA ILE A 352 -13.59 5.86 9.86
C ILE A 352 -14.33 6.98 10.62
N ALA A 353 -15.02 6.65 11.70
CA ALA A 353 -15.70 7.64 12.55
C ALA A 353 -14.73 8.67 13.14
N ASP A 354 -13.50 8.25 13.52
CA ASP A 354 -12.47 9.18 13.97
C ASP A 354 -12.02 10.13 12.85
N VAL A 355 -11.87 9.60 11.62
CA VAL A 355 -11.52 10.40 10.44
C VAL A 355 -12.62 11.43 10.14
N GLU A 356 -13.89 11.01 10.15
CA GLU A 356 -15.05 11.90 10.00
C GLU A 356 -15.05 13.01 11.06
N ARG A 357 -14.76 12.66 12.33
CA ARG A 357 -14.63 13.61 13.42
C ARG A 357 -13.47 14.59 13.21
N VAL A 358 -12.28 14.11 12.85
CA VAL A 358 -11.14 14.99 12.56
C VAL A 358 -11.47 15.93 11.41
N ASN A 359 -12.12 15.44 10.34
CA ASN A 359 -12.55 16.26 9.20
C ASN A 359 -13.53 17.39 9.60
N ALA A 360 -14.36 17.16 10.58
CA ALA A 360 -15.22 18.23 11.13
C ALA A 360 -14.44 19.24 11.96
N LEU A 361 -13.48 18.78 12.79
CA LEU A 361 -12.72 19.63 13.69
C LEU A 361 -11.71 20.54 13.00
N VAL A 362 -11.12 20.11 11.87
CA VAL A 362 -10.10 20.90 11.15
C VAL A 362 -10.66 22.13 10.49
N GLN A 363 -11.97 22.22 10.24
CA GLN A 363 -12.59 23.36 9.56
C GLN A 363 -12.42 24.67 10.35
N ASP A 364 -12.39 24.56 11.68
CA ASP A 364 -12.27 25.70 12.60
C ASP A 364 -10.88 25.81 13.26
N ALA A 365 -9.93 24.96 12.83
CA ALA A 365 -8.59 24.90 13.42
C ALA A 365 -7.55 25.63 12.56
N LYS A 366 -6.56 26.22 13.21
CA LYS A 366 -5.35 26.78 12.59
C LYS A 366 -4.10 26.06 13.07
N ASN A 367 -4.06 25.71 14.35
CA ASN A 367 -2.94 25.08 15.01
C ASN A 367 -3.32 23.66 15.41
N ALA A 368 -2.57 22.68 14.97
CA ALA A 368 -2.75 21.29 15.37
C ALA A 368 -1.52 20.77 16.12
N VAL A 369 -1.77 20.08 17.22
CA VAL A 369 -0.74 19.35 17.95
C VAL A 369 -0.97 17.86 17.79
N VAL A 370 0.05 17.13 17.32
CA VAL A 370 0.06 15.66 17.27
C VAL A 370 0.95 15.14 18.39
N ILE A 371 0.36 14.37 19.30
CA ILE A 371 1.06 13.76 20.43
C ILE A 371 1.47 12.35 20.05
N GLY A 372 2.78 12.15 19.85
CA GLY A 372 3.42 10.91 19.42
C GLY A 372 4.14 11.04 18.07
N GLY A 373 5.47 10.87 18.07
CA GLY A 373 6.38 10.97 16.92
C GLY A 373 6.64 9.64 16.24
N GLY A 374 5.70 8.69 16.31
CA GLY A 374 5.73 7.42 15.56
C GLY A 374 5.23 7.56 14.13
N VAL A 375 5.15 6.43 13.39
CA VAL A 375 4.71 6.37 11.99
C VAL A 375 3.37 7.07 11.79
N LEU A 376 2.33 6.64 12.50
CA LEU A 376 0.97 7.15 12.33
C LEU A 376 0.85 8.63 12.74
N GLY A 377 1.62 9.05 13.75
CA GLY A 377 1.65 10.46 14.18
C GLY A 377 2.26 11.35 13.11
N LEU A 378 3.36 10.93 12.49
CA LEU A 378 3.99 11.69 11.40
C LEU A 378 3.15 11.69 10.13
N GLU A 379 2.44 10.58 9.81
CA GLU A 379 1.48 10.54 8.70
C GLU A 379 0.32 11.53 8.94
N ALA A 380 -0.28 11.50 10.14
CA ALA A 380 -1.36 12.43 10.51
C ALA A 380 -0.88 13.89 10.48
N ALA A 381 0.30 14.17 11.05
CA ALA A 381 0.91 15.50 11.03
C ALA A 381 1.13 16.03 9.60
N TRP A 382 1.56 15.15 8.70
CA TRP A 382 1.74 15.50 7.29
C TRP A 382 0.42 15.83 6.60
N GLU A 383 -0.62 15.02 6.79
CA GLU A 383 -1.93 15.30 6.20
C GLU A 383 -2.54 16.60 6.76
N LEU A 384 -2.44 16.86 8.06
CA LEU A 384 -2.87 18.13 8.66
C LEU A 384 -2.10 19.33 8.08
N ARG A 385 -0.79 19.19 7.89
CA ARG A 385 0.03 20.22 7.26
C ARG A 385 -0.37 20.48 5.80
N ARG A 386 -0.66 19.41 5.04
CA ARG A 386 -1.17 19.51 3.66
C ARG A 386 -2.53 20.19 3.59
N PHE A 387 -3.37 20.00 4.60
CA PHE A 387 -4.66 20.69 4.71
C PHE A 387 -4.50 22.18 4.99
N GLY A 388 -3.34 22.61 5.49
CA GLY A 388 -3.01 24.03 5.69
C GLY A 388 -2.86 24.47 7.15
N LEU A 389 -2.88 23.55 8.12
CA LEU A 389 -2.68 23.89 9.52
C LEU A 389 -1.19 24.08 9.84
N ASP A 390 -0.92 24.87 10.87
CA ASP A 390 0.39 24.89 11.53
C ASP A 390 0.45 23.71 12.49
N VAL A 391 1.43 22.80 12.26
CA VAL A 391 1.47 21.51 12.95
C VAL A 391 2.71 21.39 13.81
N THR A 392 2.51 21.00 15.07
CA THR A 392 3.58 20.64 16.00
C THR A 392 3.43 19.19 16.44
N VAL A 393 4.49 18.40 16.32
CA VAL A 393 4.57 17.04 16.85
C VAL A 393 5.27 17.07 18.20
N LEU A 394 4.63 16.53 19.24
CA LEU A 394 5.18 16.36 20.58
C LEU A 394 5.53 14.89 20.81
N GLU A 395 6.78 14.59 21.10
CA GLU A 395 7.27 13.25 21.39
C GLU A 395 7.96 13.20 22.76
N SER A 396 7.53 12.27 23.60
CA SER A 396 8.11 12.08 24.95
C SER A 396 9.50 11.45 24.93
N ALA A 397 9.77 10.61 23.93
CA ALA A 397 11.10 10.07 23.71
C ALA A 397 12.07 11.16 23.22
N PRO A 398 13.39 10.99 23.44
CA PRO A 398 14.38 11.99 23.04
C PRO A 398 14.52 12.16 21.52
N VAL A 399 13.95 11.26 20.73
CA VAL A 399 14.01 11.26 19.27
C VAL A 399 12.71 10.70 18.65
N LEU A 400 12.44 11.05 17.40
CA LEU A 400 11.35 10.44 16.63
C LEU A 400 11.58 8.93 16.44
N MET A 401 10.50 8.14 16.44
CA MET A 401 10.54 6.68 16.21
C MET A 401 11.60 5.96 17.06
N ALA A 402 11.77 6.38 18.33
CA ALA A 402 12.79 5.86 19.24
C ALA A 402 12.83 4.32 19.25
N GLY A 403 14.03 3.75 19.07
CA GLY A 403 14.24 2.30 19.02
C GLY A 403 13.72 1.60 17.74
N LYS A 404 13.20 2.36 16.77
CA LYS A 404 12.68 1.85 15.49
C LYS A 404 13.56 2.21 14.31
N ILE A 405 14.32 3.30 14.41
CA ILE A 405 15.32 3.75 13.45
C ILE A 405 16.55 4.27 14.17
N ASP A 406 17.65 4.37 13.48
CA ASP A 406 18.93 4.81 14.04
C ASP A 406 19.12 6.34 14.03
N ALA A 407 20.11 6.84 14.74
CA ALA A 407 20.33 8.27 14.90
C ALA A 407 20.59 9.06 13.60
N PRO A 408 21.35 8.55 12.59
CA PRO A 408 21.46 9.23 11.30
C PRO A 408 20.14 9.37 10.56
N THR A 409 19.32 8.31 10.56
CA THR A 409 17.99 8.32 9.94
C THR A 409 17.03 9.27 10.66
N VAL A 410 17.05 9.28 12.01
CA VAL A 410 16.28 10.26 12.81
C VAL A 410 16.60 11.68 12.40
N ARG A 411 17.91 12.04 12.34
CA ARG A 411 18.33 13.41 11.98
C ARG A 411 17.83 13.82 10.60
N MET A 412 17.96 12.94 9.60
CA MET A 412 17.52 13.23 8.24
C MET A 412 15.98 13.35 8.17
N LEU A 413 15.25 12.45 8.81
CA LEU A 413 13.78 12.47 8.84
C LEU A 413 13.23 13.71 9.56
N THR A 414 13.85 14.11 10.68
CA THR A 414 13.50 15.34 11.40
C THR A 414 13.71 16.56 10.51
N GLY A 415 14.87 16.67 9.85
CA GLY A 415 15.14 17.76 8.92
C GLY A 415 14.17 17.81 7.75
N ILE A 416 13.74 16.65 7.22
CA ILE A 416 12.70 16.58 6.18
C ILE A 416 11.38 17.13 6.72
N ALA A 417 10.95 16.73 7.93
CA ALA A 417 9.71 17.20 8.54
C ALA A 417 9.71 18.71 8.76
N GLU A 418 10.80 19.25 9.30
CA GLU A 418 10.98 20.69 9.53
C GLU A 418 11.00 21.50 8.22
N CYS A 419 11.67 21.00 7.18
CA CYS A 419 11.64 21.61 5.84
C CYS A 419 10.23 21.63 5.23
N LYS A 420 9.35 20.70 5.64
CA LYS A 420 7.93 20.69 5.24
C LYS A 420 7.03 21.56 6.13
N GLY A 421 7.61 22.27 7.11
CA GLY A 421 6.90 23.17 8.00
C GLY A 421 6.16 22.46 9.13
N ILE A 422 6.64 21.27 9.55
CA ILE A 422 6.17 20.57 10.74
C ILE A 422 7.17 20.83 11.87
N SER A 423 6.73 21.44 12.97
CA SER A 423 7.56 21.64 14.15
C SER A 423 7.68 20.33 14.94
N ILE A 424 8.90 19.98 15.35
CA ILE A 424 9.17 18.74 16.11
C ILE A 424 9.76 19.10 17.48
N LEU A 425 9.07 18.67 18.55
CA LEU A 425 9.55 18.80 19.93
C LEU A 425 9.66 17.39 20.53
N THR A 426 10.90 16.97 20.81
CA THR A 426 11.20 15.65 21.40
C THR A 426 11.70 15.78 22.83
N GLY A 427 11.60 14.70 23.62
CA GLY A 427 11.99 14.70 25.04
C GLY A 427 11.05 15.53 25.92
N VAL A 428 9.83 15.83 25.45
CA VAL A 428 8.87 16.68 26.15
C VAL A 428 7.84 15.85 26.89
N GLN A 429 7.47 16.30 28.10
CA GLN A 429 6.37 15.74 28.87
C GLN A 429 5.20 16.71 28.87
N ILE A 430 4.00 16.20 28.65
CA ILE A 430 2.77 16.99 28.63
C ILE A 430 2.19 17.02 30.05
N ALA A 431 1.93 18.22 30.57
CA ALA A 431 1.31 18.43 31.86
C ALA A 431 -0.22 18.44 31.74
N GLU A 432 -0.76 19.19 30.78
CA GLU A 432 -2.20 19.27 30.53
C GLU A 432 -2.49 19.74 29.11
N ILE A 433 -3.69 19.45 28.62
CA ILE A 433 -4.30 20.09 27.45
C ILE A 433 -5.14 21.24 28.01
N SER A 434 -4.77 22.45 27.62
CA SER A 434 -5.36 23.68 28.18
C SER A 434 -6.66 24.02 27.47
N GLY A 435 -7.65 24.49 28.25
CA GLY A 435 -8.96 24.90 27.75
C GLY A 435 -10.05 24.59 28.80
N THR A 436 -11.24 25.13 28.56
CA THR A 436 -12.44 24.81 29.34
C THR A 436 -13.53 24.18 28.48
N GLU A 437 -13.99 24.88 27.46
CA GLU A 437 -14.97 24.38 26.48
C GLU A 437 -14.28 23.99 25.15
N ARG A 438 -13.13 24.59 24.87
CA ARG A 438 -12.31 24.34 23.66
C ARG A 438 -10.84 24.21 24.04
N VAL A 439 -10.10 23.43 23.26
CA VAL A 439 -8.65 23.39 23.34
C VAL A 439 -8.08 24.75 22.96
N THR A 440 -7.11 25.25 23.72
CA THR A 440 -6.38 26.50 23.48
C THR A 440 -4.87 26.29 23.41
N GLY A 441 -4.38 25.12 23.80
CA GLY A 441 -2.98 24.76 23.78
C GLY A 441 -2.67 23.48 24.52
N VAL A 442 -1.41 23.08 24.43
CA VAL A 442 -0.84 21.95 25.19
C VAL A 442 0.29 22.49 26.07
N LYS A 443 0.12 22.37 27.37
CA LYS A 443 1.12 22.82 28.34
C LYS A 443 2.10 21.71 28.65
N LEU A 444 3.37 22.02 28.50
CA LEU A 444 4.48 21.11 28.80
C LEU A 444 4.87 21.18 30.28
N ALA A 445 5.46 20.11 30.81
CA ALA A 445 5.92 20.06 32.20
C ALA A 445 6.98 21.13 32.52
N GLY A 446 7.73 21.61 31.51
CA GLY A 446 8.66 22.73 31.62
C GLY A 446 7.99 24.11 31.78
N GLY A 447 6.67 24.20 31.69
CA GLY A 447 5.88 25.44 31.82
C GLY A 447 5.57 26.14 30.50
N GLU A 448 6.19 25.73 29.40
CA GLU A 448 5.89 26.22 28.04
C GLU A 448 4.51 25.73 27.57
N THR A 449 3.83 26.53 26.76
CA THR A 449 2.53 26.17 26.18
C THR A 449 2.64 26.24 24.66
N VAL A 450 2.32 25.15 23.98
CA VAL A 450 2.20 25.05 22.52
C VAL A 450 0.75 25.38 22.14
N ALA A 451 0.54 26.36 21.29
CA ALA A 451 -0.80 26.74 20.83
C ALA A 451 -1.44 25.56 20.06
N ALA A 452 -2.71 25.29 20.33
CA ALA A 452 -3.46 24.25 19.64
C ALA A 452 -4.95 24.57 19.63
N ASP A 453 -5.58 24.34 18.49
CA ASP A 453 -7.02 24.33 18.28
C ASP A 453 -7.54 22.89 18.12
N LEU A 454 -6.64 21.98 17.77
CA LEU A 454 -6.88 20.55 17.58
C LEU A 454 -5.71 19.75 18.17
N VAL A 455 -6.02 18.68 18.92
CA VAL A 455 -5.02 17.74 19.44
C VAL A 455 -5.33 16.34 18.95
N ILE A 456 -4.34 15.67 18.36
CA ILE A 456 -4.46 14.27 17.92
C ILE A 456 -3.49 13.41 18.73
N PHE A 457 -4.02 12.41 19.45
CA PHE A 457 -3.20 11.40 20.10
C PHE A 457 -2.80 10.27 19.14
N SER A 458 -1.52 10.00 19.06
CA SER A 458 -0.91 8.88 18.35
C SER A 458 0.10 8.14 19.24
N THR A 459 -0.32 7.84 20.45
CA THR A 459 0.48 7.29 21.57
C THR A 459 0.43 5.77 21.66
N GLY A 460 0.09 5.11 20.54
CA GLY A 460 -0.04 3.66 20.45
C GLY A 460 -1.45 3.15 20.78
N VAL A 461 -1.56 1.83 20.94
CA VAL A 461 -2.83 1.13 21.13
C VAL A 461 -2.81 0.24 22.37
N ARG A 462 -4.00 -0.15 22.83
CA ARG A 462 -4.21 -1.15 23.88
C ARG A 462 -5.17 -2.21 23.36
N ALA A 463 -4.83 -3.48 23.59
CA ALA A 463 -5.65 -4.61 23.19
C ALA A 463 -7.00 -4.61 23.90
N ASN A 464 -8.06 -4.96 23.17
CA ASN A 464 -9.41 -5.09 23.72
C ASN A 464 -9.54 -6.48 24.38
N ILE A 465 -9.23 -6.58 25.68
CA ILE A 465 -9.17 -7.86 26.41
C ILE A 465 -10.26 -8.01 27.48
N ALA A 466 -11.04 -6.99 27.75
CA ALA A 466 -12.01 -7.02 28.86
C ALA A 466 -13.01 -8.17 28.74
N VAL A 467 -13.57 -8.40 27.55
CA VAL A 467 -14.49 -9.53 27.27
C VAL A 467 -13.78 -10.88 27.43
N ALA A 468 -12.53 -10.99 26.97
CA ALA A 468 -11.74 -12.21 27.11
C ALA A 468 -11.45 -12.55 28.56
N GLN A 469 -11.03 -11.55 29.36
CA GLN A 469 -10.76 -11.72 30.79
C GLN A 469 -12.02 -12.13 31.55
N ALA A 470 -13.16 -11.49 31.26
CA ALA A 470 -14.45 -11.86 31.85
C ALA A 470 -14.89 -13.29 31.50
N ALA A 471 -14.49 -13.78 30.32
CA ALA A 471 -14.74 -15.15 29.86
C ALA A 471 -13.73 -16.18 30.39
N GLY A 472 -12.76 -15.79 31.24
CA GLY A 472 -11.73 -16.69 31.78
C GLY A 472 -10.61 -17.04 30.79
N LEU A 473 -10.48 -16.29 29.69
CA LEU A 473 -9.35 -16.46 28.80
C LEU A 473 -8.08 -15.87 29.43
N ALA A 474 -6.97 -16.59 29.32
CA ALA A 474 -5.68 -16.12 29.82
C ALA A 474 -5.23 -14.89 29.04
N ALA A 475 -4.99 -13.80 29.73
CA ALA A 475 -4.58 -12.51 29.14
C ALA A 475 -3.59 -11.77 30.05
N ASP A 476 -2.61 -11.13 29.41
CA ASP A 476 -1.67 -10.18 30.02
C ASP A 476 -1.84 -8.81 29.32
N ARG A 477 -0.97 -8.46 28.39
CA ARG A 477 -1.15 -7.28 27.54
C ARG A 477 -2.19 -7.50 26.44
N ALA A 478 -2.35 -8.75 26.04
CA ALA A 478 -3.35 -9.24 25.10
C ALA A 478 -3.74 -10.68 25.48
N VAL A 479 -4.67 -11.29 24.76
CA VAL A 479 -5.06 -12.70 24.97
C VAL A 479 -3.89 -13.60 24.62
N ILE A 480 -3.50 -14.49 25.52
CA ILE A 480 -2.38 -15.40 25.34
C ILE A 480 -2.81 -16.57 24.44
N VAL A 481 -2.03 -16.80 23.38
CA VAL A 481 -2.25 -17.91 22.44
C VAL A 481 -0.99 -18.75 22.26
N ASN A 482 -1.20 -20.02 21.85
CA ASN A 482 -0.13 -20.91 21.41
C ASN A 482 0.20 -20.69 19.92
N GLU A 483 1.09 -21.49 19.35
CA GLU A 483 1.48 -21.44 17.93
C GLU A 483 0.34 -21.73 16.96
N ASN A 484 -0.74 -22.36 17.41
CA ASN A 484 -1.94 -22.63 16.63
C ASN A 484 -3.00 -21.54 16.78
N MET A 485 -2.68 -20.42 17.44
CA MET A 485 -3.60 -19.35 17.82
C MET A 485 -4.72 -19.81 18.77
N GLU A 486 -4.57 -20.94 19.46
CA GLU A 486 -5.51 -21.40 20.48
C GLU A 486 -5.31 -20.67 21.80
N THR A 487 -6.40 -20.35 22.47
CA THR A 487 -6.39 -19.86 23.84
C THR A 487 -6.29 -21.02 24.84
N ASN A 488 -6.30 -20.71 26.15
CA ASN A 488 -6.41 -21.72 27.20
C ASN A 488 -7.78 -22.44 27.24
N VAL A 489 -8.78 -22.00 26.46
CA VAL A 489 -10.11 -22.60 26.36
C VAL A 489 -10.30 -23.27 25.01
N ALA A 490 -10.54 -24.58 25.03
CA ALA A 490 -10.69 -25.36 23.80
C ALA A 490 -11.83 -24.85 22.91
N GLY A 491 -11.56 -24.70 21.61
CA GLY A 491 -12.51 -24.21 20.62
C GLY A 491 -12.60 -22.67 20.55
N ILE A 492 -11.81 -21.94 21.37
CA ILE A 492 -11.68 -20.50 21.29
C ILE A 492 -10.26 -20.16 20.89
N TYR A 493 -10.14 -19.39 19.79
CA TYR A 493 -8.89 -18.90 19.20
C TYR A 493 -8.82 -17.40 19.37
N ALA A 494 -7.62 -16.79 19.33
CA ALA A 494 -7.49 -15.34 19.29
C ALA A 494 -6.46 -14.91 18.24
N ALA A 495 -6.70 -13.75 17.59
CA ALA A 495 -5.85 -13.28 16.52
C ALA A 495 -5.84 -11.75 16.38
N GLY A 496 -4.73 -11.20 15.86
CA GLY A 496 -4.55 -9.79 15.60
C GLY A 496 -4.12 -8.99 16.83
N ASP A 497 -4.42 -7.68 16.83
CA ASP A 497 -3.95 -6.74 17.86
C ASP A 497 -4.38 -7.10 19.29
N CYS A 498 -5.42 -7.93 19.45
CA CYS A 498 -5.89 -8.40 20.76
C CYS A 498 -5.21 -9.70 21.24
N ALA A 499 -4.31 -10.30 20.46
CA ALA A 499 -3.63 -11.54 20.82
C ALA A 499 -2.13 -11.34 21.05
N GLN A 500 -1.53 -12.16 21.91
CA GLN A 500 -0.07 -12.22 22.12
C GLN A 500 0.42 -13.67 22.02
N TYR A 501 1.53 -13.83 21.31
CA TYR A 501 2.22 -15.09 21.13
C TYR A 501 3.65 -15.00 21.68
N ALA A 502 4.10 -16.01 22.41
CA ALA A 502 5.44 -16.07 23.01
C ALA A 502 5.84 -14.80 23.79
N GLY A 503 4.88 -14.20 24.50
CA GLY A 503 5.08 -12.98 25.27
C GLY A 503 5.08 -11.68 24.46
N ALA A 504 4.95 -11.74 23.14
CA ALA A 504 4.93 -10.55 22.26
C ALA A 504 3.51 -10.26 21.76
N ASN A 505 3.06 -9.02 21.95
CA ASN A 505 1.87 -8.46 21.28
C ASN A 505 2.34 -7.49 20.20
N ILE A 506 2.18 -7.87 18.94
CA ILE A 506 2.65 -7.12 17.78
C ILE A 506 1.43 -6.61 17.02
N ALA A 507 1.05 -5.36 17.28
CA ALA A 507 -0.09 -4.70 16.63
C ALA A 507 0.31 -4.14 15.25
N LEU A 508 0.60 -5.02 14.31
CA LEU A 508 0.91 -4.71 12.92
C LEU A 508 -0.07 -5.39 11.97
N TRP A 509 -0.44 -4.69 10.92
CA TRP A 509 -1.41 -5.17 9.93
C TRP A 509 -1.05 -6.55 9.33
N PRO A 510 0.18 -6.80 8.82
CA PRO A 510 0.54 -8.12 8.27
C PRO A 510 0.52 -9.24 9.32
N VAL A 511 0.90 -8.92 10.56
CA VAL A 511 0.86 -9.87 11.67
C VAL A 511 -0.57 -10.26 11.99
N ALA A 512 -1.48 -9.28 12.04
CA ALA A 512 -2.90 -9.52 12.29
C ALA A 512 -3.54 -10.38 11.18
N GLN A 513 -3.15 -10.16 9.93
CA GLN A 513 -3.60 -10.96 8.80
C GLN A 513 -3.17 -12.43 8.95
N GLU A 514 -1.90 -12.66 9.22
CA GLU A 514 -1.35 -14.02 9.33
C GLU A 514 -1.90 -14.76 10.55
N MET A 515 -1.97 -14.09 11.72
CA MET A 515 -2.61 -14.68 12.91
C MET A 515 -4.07 -15.05 12.64
N GLY A 516 -4.82 -14.19 11.95
CA GLY A 516 -6.21 -14.46 11.57
C GLY A 516 -6.34 -15.68 10.65
N ARG A 517 -5.46 -15.77 9.64
CA ARG A 517 -5.40 -16.92 8.71
C ARG A 517 -5.13 -18.23 9.46
N ILE A 518 -4.13 -18.23 10.36
CA ILE A 518 -3.77 -19.42 11.16
C ILE A 518 -4.91 -19.81 12.11
N ALA A 519 -5.50 -18.83 12.83
CA ALA A 519 -6.62 -19.08 13.71
C ALA A 519 -7.82 -19.70 12.99
N GLY A 520 -8.18 -19.14 11.82
CA GLY A 520 -9.28 -19.67 11.01
C GLY A 520 -9.02 -21.06 10.45
N ALA A 521 -7.79 -21.32 9.99
CA ALA A 521 -7.39 -22.63 9.49
C ALA A 521 -7.44 -23.72 10.58
N ASN A 522 -6.89 -23.41 11.76
CA ASN A 522 -6.89 -24.35 12.90
C ASN A 522 -8.30 -24.56 13.46
N ALA A 523 -9.11 -23.52 13.52
CA ALA A 523 -10.51 -23.64 13.90
C ALA A 523 -11.30 -24.57 12.96
N ALA A 524 -10.99 -24.55 11.66
CA ALA A 524 -11.57 -25.44 10.65
C ALA A 524 -10.95 -26.86 10.66
N GLY A 525 -9.94 -27.12 11.48
CA GLY A 525 -9.35 -28.44 11.72
C GLY A 525 -8.08 -28.76 10.95
N GLU A 526 -7.51 -27.83 10.16
CA GLU A 526 -6.16 -27.97 9.61
C GLU A 526 -5.13 -27.61 10.69
N ALA A 527 -4.04 -28.33 10.77
CA ALA A 527 -2.99 -28.07 11.76
C ALA A 527 -1.91 -27.16 11.15
N LEU A 528 -1.99 -25.87 11.42
CA LEU A 528 -0.99 -24.87 11.02
C LEU A 528 -0.33 -24.23 12.24
N SER A 529 0.97 -24.00 12.14
CA SER A 529 1.75 -23.36 13.20
C SER A 529 2.18 -21.95 12.76
N TYR A 530 1.91 -20.96 13.60
CA TYR A 530 2.32 -19.58 13.38
C TYR A 530 3.84 -19.45 13.50
N GLN A 531 4.45 -18.90 12.47
CA GLN A 531 5.87 -18.59 12.47
C GLN A 531 6.02 -17.07 12.38
N PRO A 532 6.54 -16.40 13.43
CA PRO A 532 6.77 -14.97 13.39
C PRO A 532 7.69 -14.56 12.25
N GLU A 533 7.22 -13.70 11.37
CA GLU A 533 8.06 -13.08 10.34
C GLU A 533 8.90 -11.95 10.93
N ILE A 534 9.97 -11.57 10.23
CA ILE A 534 10.75 -10.38 10.57
C ILE A 534 9.89 -9.15 10.30
N ASN A 535 9.55 -8.43 11.36
CA ASN A 535 8.72 -7.24 11.24
C ASN A 535 9.48 -6.10 10.58
N ALA A 536 8.80 -5.42 9.65
CA ALA A 536 9.30 -4.21 9.04
C ALA A 536 8.46 -3.00 9.46
N LEU A 537 9.11 -1.85 9.60
CA LEU A 537 8.48 -0.55 9.72
C LEU A 537 8.46 0.09 8.34
N SER A 538 7.31 0.60 7.93
CA SER A 538 7.17 1.38 6.70
C SER A 538 6.47 2.70 7.02
N PHE A 539 7.03 3.81 6.51
CA PHE A 539 6.45 5.14 6.59
C PHE A 539 6.47 5.79 5.21
N ARG A 540 5.41 6.51 4.87
CA ARG A 540 5.33 7.29 3.64
C ARG A 540 4.61 8.61 3.91
N GLY A 541 5.32 9.71 3.72
CA GLY A 541 4.79 11.06 3.93
C GLY A 541 5.86 12.12 3.67
N MET A 542 5.49 13.39 3.65
CA MET A 542 6.42 14.52 3.51
C MET A 542 7.26 14.49 2.22
N GLY A 543 6.81 13.76 1.19
CA GLY A 543 7.55 13.56 -0.06
C GLY A 543 8.70 12.55 0.06
N THR A 544 8.77 11.77 1.14
CA THR A 544 9.79 10.74 1.37
C THR A 544 9.14 9.40 1.75
N SER A 545 9.93 8.34 1.70
CA SER A 545 9.56 7.01 2.19
C SER A 545 10.66 6.44 3.08
N LEU A 546 10.27 5.66 4.06
CA LEU A 546 11.18 5.00 5.00
C LEU A 546 10.78 3.53 5.13
N TYR A 547 11.78 2.66 5.06
CA TYR A 547 11.63 1.24 5.34
C TYR A 547 12.75 0.80 6.27
N ALA A 548 12.40 0.16 7.38
CA ALA A 548 13.36 -0.40 8.33
C ALA A 548 12.96 -1.83 8.69
N ILE A 549 13.90 -2.76 8.62
CA ILE A 549 13.64 -4.20 8.83
C ILE A 549 14.78 -4.84 9.60
N GLY A 550 14.44 -5.81 10.44
CA GLY A 550 15.37 -6.63 11.18
C GLY A 550 16.07 -5.91 12.33
N ASP A 551 17.28 -6.33 12.65
CA ASP A 551 18.08 -5.77 13.73
C ASP A 551 18.92 -4.58 13.21
N ILE A 552 18.49 -3.39 13.54
CA ILE A 552 19.08 -2.13 13.07
C ILE A 552 20.19 -1.59 13.98
N GLY A 553 20.88 -2.46 14.71
CA GLY A 553 22.01 -2.08 15.54
C GLY A 553 21.65 -1.36 16.83
N THR A 554 20.46 -1.64 17.40
CA THR A 554 20.00 -1.01 18.66
C THR A 554 20.50 -1.71 19.92
N ARG A 555 21.05 -2.91 19.80
CA ARG A 555 21.59 -3.68 20.92
C ARG A 555 23.06 -3.33 21.15
N ALA A 556 23.34 -2.59 22.22
CA ALA A 556 24.68 -2.07 22.50
C ALA A 556 25.75 -3.17 22.72
N GLU A 557 25.33 -4.35 23.17
CA GLU A 557 26.20 -5.51 23.42
C GLU A 557 26.62 -6.25 22.14
N ILE A 558 26.00 -5.95 20.99
CA ILE A 558 26.29 -6.62 19.72
C ILE A 558 27.24 -5.75 18.86
N PRO A 559 28.40 -6.29 18.43
CA PRO A 559 29.28 -5.57 17.52
C PRO A 559 28.75 -5.63 16.08
N TYR A 560 28.09 -4.57 15.64
CA TYR A 560 27.63 -4.44 14.25
C TYR A 560 28.70 -3.84 13.35
N LYS A 561 28.82 -4.38 12.14
CA LYS A 561 29.45 -3.68 11.02
C LYS A 561 28.34 -3.02 10.19
N THR A 562 28.43 -1.71 10.02
CA THR A 562 27.45 -0.94 9.27
C THR A 562 28.01 -0.50 7.93
N VAL A 563 27.24 -0.67 6.86
CA VAL A 563 27.50 -0.11 5.53
C VAL A 563 26.49 0.99 5.29
N GLU A 564 26.96 2.18 4.90
CA GLU A 564 26.13 3.36 4.67
C GLU A 564 26.33 3.89 3.26
N ILE A 565 25.23 4.23 2.59
CA ILE A 565 25.18 5.02 1.36
C ILE A 565 24.31 6.23 1.65
N LYS A 566 24.87 7.44 1.48
CA LYS A 566 24.20 8.69 1.78
C LYS A 566 24.27 9.64 0.60
N ASP A 567 23.13 10.18 0.19
CA ASP A 567 23.00 11.27 -0.77
C ASP A 567 22.18 12.40 -0.11
N GLU A 568 22.89 13.43 0.35
CA GLU A 568 22.25 14.56 1.05
C GLU A 568 21.41 15.42 0.11
N GLN A 569 21.79 15.53 -1.18
CA GLN A 569 21.08 16.37 -2.14
C GLN A 569 19.71 15.80 -2.45
N ASN A 570 19.60 14.47 -2.59
CA ASN A 570 18.36 13.77 -2.86
C ASN A 570 17.68 13.25 -1.59
N GLN A 571 18.20 13.55 -0.41
CA GLN A 571 17.70 13.08 0.89
C GLN A 571 17.57 11.55 0.96
N VAL A 572 18.53 10.82 0.40
CA VAL A 572 18.59 9.36 0.41
C VAL A 572 19.61 8.88 1.44
N LEU A 573 19.20 7.94 2.28
CA LEU A 573 20.07 7.25 3.24
C LEU A 573 19.73 5.76 3.22
N ARG A 574 20.73 4.93 2.93
CA ARG A 574 20.62 3.48 2.99
C ARG A 574 21.65 2.95 3.97
N ARG A 575 21.21 2.15 4.93
CA ARG A 575 22.08 1.57 5.95
C ARG A 575 21.80 0.08 6.06
N ALA A 576 22.87 -0.72 6.05
CA ALA A 576 22.81 -2.16 6.22
C ALA A 576 23.65 -2.57 7.44
N TYR A 577 23.11 -3.43 8.28
CA TYR A 577 23.70 -3.87 9.55
C TYR A 577 24.09 -5.34 9.44
N PHE A 578 25.34 -5.61 9.74
CA PHE A 578 25.91 -6.96 9.69
C PHE A 578 26.39 -7.39 11.08
N HIS A 579 26.01 -8.58 11.49
CA HIS A 579 26.52 -9.26 12.65
C HIS A 579 27.20 -10.57 12.22
N HIS A 580 28.45 -10.77 12.66
CA HIS A 580 29.32 -11.88 12.17
C HIS A 580 29.38 -11.98 10.63
N GLY A 581 29.34 -10.84 9.94
CA GLY A 581 29.39 -10.79 8.49
C GLY A 581 28.09 -11.13 7.76
N ILE A 582 27.01 -11.45 8.49
CA ILE A 582 25.68 -11.77 7.97
C ILE A 582 24.78 -10.53 8.11
N LEU A 583 24.01 -10.21 7.06
CA LEU A 583 23.03 -9.14 7.08
C LEU A 583 21.91 -9.45 8.07
N CYS A 584 21.72 -8.60 9.07
CA CYS A 584 20.73 -8.78 10.13
C CYS A 584 19.65 -7.69 10.16
N GLY A 585 19.91 -6.55 9.51
CA GLY A 585 18.93 -5.48 9.43
C GLY A 585 19.31 -4.42 8.41
N ALA A 586 18.35 -3.58 8.03
CA ALA A 586 18.57 -2.47 7.12
C ALA A 586 17.56 -1.34 7.32
N ILE A 587 17.97 -0.13 6.94
CA ILE A 587 17.15 1.07 6.87
C ILE A 587 17.33 1.70 5.50
N LEU A 588 16.23 2.01 4.83
CA LEU A 588 16.15 2.73 3.56
C LEU A 588 15.29 3.98 3.77
N LEU A 589 15.84 5.17 3.59
CA LEU A 589 15.14 6.46 3.65
C LEU A 589 15.30 7.18 2.31
N GLY A 590 14.23 7.80 1.82
CA GLY A 590 14.16 8.52 0.54
C GLY A 590 13.84 7.58 -0.61
N ASP A 591 14.75 6.67 -0.93
CA ASP A 591 14.55 5.63 -1.94
C ASP A 591 14.42 4.24 -1.29
N THR A 592 13.23 3.69 -1.33
CA THR A 592 12.88 2.38 -0.79
C THR A 592 12.70 1.30 -1.88
N SER A 593 13.10 1.55 -3.12
CA SER A 593 12.93 0.63 -4.26
C SER A 593 13.58 -0.75 -4.06
N ARG A 594 14.60 -0.85 -3.20
CA ARG A 594 15.32 -2.11 -2.90
C ARG A 594 14.78 -2.86 -1.67
N MET A 595 13.60 -2.50 -1.13
CA MET A 595 13.09 -3.14 0.10
C MET A 595 12.87 -4.65 -0.06
N ALA A 596 12.38 -5.11 -1.21
CA ALA A 596 12.17 -6.53 -1.48
C ALA A 596 13.49 -7.31 -1.47
N GLU A 597 14.52 -6.75 -2.12
CA GLU A 597 15.86 -7.36 -2.17
C GLU A 597 16.50 -7.45 -0.79
N VAL A 598 16.42 -6.37 -0.01
CA VAL A 598 16.96 -6.33 1.35
C VAL A 598 16.22 -7.30 2.26
N THR A 599 14.91 -7.39 2.17
CA THR A 599 14.09 -8.33 2.93
C THR A 599 14.49 -9.77 2.64
N ALA A 600 14.59 -10.13 1.35
CA ALA A 600 15.05 -11.46 0.93
C ALA A 600 16.48 -11.75 1.43
N ALA A 601 17.38 -10.78 1.31
CA ALA A 601 18.77 -10.94 1.76
C ALA A 601 18.89 -11.19 3.27
N ILE A 602 18.05 -10.55 4.10
CA ILE A 602 18.01 -10.80 5.54
C ILE A 602 17.44 -12.21 5.83
N GLN A 603 16.36 -12.60 5.15
CA GLN A 603 15.76 -13.93 5.31
C GLN A 603 16.72 -15.05 4.89
N GLU A 604 17.46 -14.85 3.79
CA GLU A 604 18.46 -15.78 3.26
C GLU A 604 19.79 -15.72 4.02
N LYS A 605 19.92 -14.82 5.01
CA LYS A 605 21.15 -14.62 5.82
C LYS A 605 22.39 -14.31 4.97
N LYS A 606 22.23 -13.48 3.93
CA LYS A 606 23.34 -13.13 3.02
C LYS A 606 24.48 -12.44 3.72
N THR A 607 25.69 -12.71 3.22
CA THR A 607 26.92 -12.09 3.69
C THR A 607 27.17 -10.75 2.97
N LEU A 608 28.03 -9.90 3.56
CA LEU A 608 28.46 -8.65 2.94
C LEU A 608 29.08 -8.88 1.55
N LYS A 609 29.84 -9.96 1.38
CA LYS A 609 30.47 -10.30 0.10
C LYS A 609 29.42 -10.59 -0.98
N GLU A 610 28.44 -11.42 -0.67
CA GLU A 610 27.32 -11.74 -1.60
C GLU A 610 26.45 -10.53 -1.94
N MET A 611 26.36 -9.56 -1.04
CA MET A 611 25.67 -8.29 -1.31
C MET A 611 26.47 -7.38 -2.25
N LEU A 612 27.79 -7.38 -2.15
CA LEU A 612 28.67 -6.55 -2.99
C LEU A 612 28.88 -7.13 -4.40
N GLU A 613 28.75 -8.45 -4.58
CA GLU A 613 28.87 -9.10 -5.91
C GLU A 613 27.67 -8.81 -6.84
N LYS A 614 26.58 -8.21 -6.31
CA LYS A 614 25.37 -7.85 -7.07
C LYS A 614 25.19 -6.33 -7.28
N VAL A 615 26.13 -5.53 -6.84
CA VAL A 615 26.23 -4.09 -7.08
C VAL A 615 27.28 -3.82 -8.16
#